data_e87419a4230a0db9d78a6904b5e2ea14
#
_entry.id   e87419a4230a0db9d78a6904b5e2ea14
#
_cell.length_a   1.000
_cell.length_b   1.000
_cell.length_c   1.000
_cell.angle_alpha   90.00
_cell.angle_beta   90.00
_cell.angle_gamma   90.00
#
_symmetry.space_group_name_H-M   'P 1'
#
loop_
_entity.id
_entity.type
_entity.pdbx_description
1 polymer ?
#
loop_
_entity_poly.entity_id
_entity_poly.type
_entity_poly.pdbx_seq_one_letter_code
_entity_poly.pdbx_strand_id
1 'polypeptide(L)'
;MDNKRLYILEFEPILKEKIWGGSKLGTYLNKPISGDNIGESWELSDVPGDVSIVSTGFLKGKSLSEIISIYGELILGKRNLKRFGQKFPLLIKFIDAKENLSVQLHPGDEIAMKKHDSLGKTEMWHIIQADKDADIIIGFNKKVTEKEYQNLVDQKDIATVLNREKVKPGDTFFVYAGLIHAIGAGVLLAEIQQTSDITYRIYDWDRKDADGNYRELHQQEALEAIDYDSSKKYKVNYADTKDQIESLVNCPHFITNSINVTTSQKLSHKNIDSFVIYMCVEGSVVIQGKNTPIEMKTGKTILVPATIEEVEIVSGNGRILQVYI
;
A
#
# COMPACT_ATOMS: atom_id res chain seq x y z
N MET A 1 32.10 11.26 -11.43
CA MET A 1 30.64 10.99 -11.21
C MET A 1 29.88 11.82 -12.21
N ASP A 2 29.07 11.17 -13.02
CA ASP A 2 28.31 11.82 -14.09
C ASP A 2 27.38 12.88 -13.49
N ASN A 3 27.49 14.12 -13.92
CA ASN A 3 26.80 15.30 -13.39
C ASN A 3 25.29 15.33 -13.74
N LYS A 4 24.69 14.14 -13.98
CA LYS A 4 23.27 14.00 -14.29
C LYS A 4 22.46 14.17 -13.01
N ARG A 5 21.62 15.20 -12.96
CA ARG A 5 20.71 15.45 -11.84
C ARG A 5 19.63 14.41 -11.82
N LEU A 6 19.29 13.89 -10.62
CA LEU A 6 18.12 13.03 -10.42
C LEU A 6 16.84 13.72 -10.91
N TYR A 7 15.90 12.91 -11.33
CA TYR A 7 14.60 13.30 -11.89
C TYR A 7 13.49 12.49 -11.23
N ILE A 8 12.24 12.82 -11.50
CA ILE A 8 11.08 12.06 -11.02
C ILE A 8 11.12 10.67 -11.67
N LEU A 9 11.09 9.63 -10.85
CA LEU A 9 11.27 8.25 -11.28
C LEU A 9 9.91 7.57 -11.51
N GLU A 10 9.83 6.83 -12.60
CA GLU A 10 8.73 5.94 -12.95
C GLU A 10 9.25 4.50 -12.97
N PHE A 11 8.43 3.54 -12.57
CA PHE A 11 8.81 2.13 -12.48
C PHE A 11 7.87 1.26 -13.31
N GLU A 12 8.35 0.09 -13.71
CA GLU A 12 7.52 -0.94 -14.28
C GLU A 12 6.70 -1.62 -13.17
N PRO A 13 5.37 -1.74 -13.31
CA PRO A 13 4.56 -2.42 -12.30
C PRO A 13 4.87 -3.91 -12.28
N ILE A 14 4.98 -4.49 -11.07
CA ILE A 14 5.13 -5.93 -10.90
C ILE A 14 3.74 -6.52 -10.65
N LEU A 15 3.24 -7.27 -11.61
CA LEU A 15 1.90 -7.86 -11.57
C LEU A 15 1.94 -9.24 -10.91
N LYS A 16 1.02 -9.48 -9.96
CA LYS A 16 0.92 -10.73 -9.21
C LYS A 16 -0.42 -11.42 -9.46
N GLU A 17 -0.35 -12.63 -9.98
CA GLU A 17 -1.51 -13.53 -10.03
C GLU A 17 -1.89 -13.96 -8.62
N LYS A 18 -3.19 -13.94 -8.34
CA LYS A 18 -3.78 -14.36 -7.07
C LYS A 18 -5.07 -15.12 -7.32
N ILE A 19 -5.33 -16.15 -6.53
CA ILE A 19 -6.55 -16.96 -6.62
C ILE A 19 -7.84 -16.14 -6.44
N TRP A 20 -7.73 -14.97 -5.83
CA TRP A 20 -8.80 -14.01 -5.58
C TRP A 20 -8.73 -12.77 -6.49
N GLY A 21 -7.75 -12.73 -7.41
CA GLY A 21 -7.50 -11.59 -8.29
C GLY A 21 -8.57 -11.43 -9.37
N GLY A 22 -8.60 -10.25 -9.96
CA GLY A 22 -9.54 -9.85 -10.98
C GLY A 22 -8.91 -9.21 -12.20
N SER A 23 -9.69 -8.41 -12.92
CA SER A 23 -9.28 -7.69 -14.13
C SER A 23 -9.34 -6.16 -13.98
N LYS A 24 -9.76 -5.63 -12.83
CA LYS A 24 -9.91 -4.17 -12.62
C LYS A 24 -8.59 -3.43 -12.65
N LEU A 25 -7.46 -4.08 -12.32
CA LEU A 25 -6.14 -3.49 -12.51
C LEU A 25 -5.92 -3.09 -13.98
N GLY A 26 -6.39 -3.89 -14.94
CA GLY A 26 -6.35 -3.54 -16.36
C GLY A 26 -7.48 -2.59 -16.79
N THR A 27 -8.72 -2.97 -16.49
CA THR A 27 -9.89 -2.26 -17.01
C THR A 27 -10.15 -0.91 -16.36
N TYR A 28 -9.74 -0.73 -15.11
CA TYR A 28 -9.94 0.51 -14.35
C TYR A 28 -8.65 1.33 -14.17
N LEU A 29 -7.50 0.66 -13.92
CA LEU A 29 -6.22 1.32 -13.66
C LEU A 29 -5.26 1.30 -14.86
N ASN A 30 -5.69 0.76 -16.01
CA ASN A 30 -4.91 0.68 -17.25
C ASN A 30 -3.56 -0.04 -17.09
N LYS A 31 -3.46 -1.01 -16.18
CA LYS A 31 -2.26 -1.83 -16.03
C LYS A 31 -2.13 -2.83 -17.19
N PRO A 32 -0.91 -3.18 -17.62
CA PRO A 32 -0.68 -4.12 -18.72
C PRO A 32 -0.87 -5.57 -18.26
N ILE A 33 -2.09 -5.90 -17.76
CA ILE A 33 -2.42 -7.25 -17.29
C ILE A 33 -2.59 -8.23 -18.45
N SER A 34 -2.26 -9.50 -18.19
CA SER A 34 -2.59 -10.63 -19.04
C SER A 34 -3.41 -11.64 -18.22
N GLY A 35 -4.68 -11.84 -18.56
CA GLY A 35 -5.59 -12.73 -17.83
C GLY A 35 -6.50 -12.00 -16.83
N ASP A 36 -7.33 -12.78 -16.12
CA ASP A 36 -8.45 -12.32 -15.31
C ASP A 36 -8.26 -12.56 -13.80
N ASN A 37 -7.04 -12.90 -13.38
CA ASN A 37 -6.72 -13.27 -12.01
C ASN A 37 -5.53 -12.47 -11.43
N ILE A 38 -5.29 -11.26 -11.95
CA ILE A 38 -4.24 -10.39 -11.43
C ILE A 38 -4.78 -9.64 -10.20
N GLY A 39 -4.32 -10.04 -9.02
CA GLY A 39 -4.81 -9.49 -7.75
C GLY A 39 -4.03 -8.28 -7.27
N GLU A 40 -2.74 -8.19 -7.59
CA GLU A 40 -1.89 -7.09 -7.09
C GLU A 40 -1.04 -6.51 -8.21
N SER A 41 -0.85 -5.18 -8.18
CA SER A 41 0.13 -4.42 -8.94
C SER A 41 1.07 -3.72 -7.96
N TRP A 42 2.31 -4.20 -7.84
CA TRP A 42 3.31 -3.58 -7.00
C TRP A 42 3.97 -2.44 -7.77
N GLU A 43 3.77 -1.24 -7.29
CA GLU A 43 4.21 0.00 -7.94
C GLU A 43 5.64 0.38 -7.55
N LEU A 44 5.96 0.17 -6.26
CA LEU A 44 7.29 0.37 -5.69
C LEU A 44 7.56 -0.74 -4.69
N SER A 45 8.63 -1.48 -4.92
CA SER A 45 9.02 -2.64 -4.11
C SER A 45 10.54 -2.78 -4.04
N ASP A 46 11.04 -3.08 -2.85
CA ASP A 46 12.41 -3.54 -2.59
C ASP A 46 12.40 -4.93 -1.91
N VAL A 47 11.30 -5.67 -2.09
CA VAL A 47 11.19 -7.06 -1.60
C VAL A 47 12.12 -7.95 -2.42
N PRO A 48 12.97 -8.78 -1.78
CA PRO A 48 13.86 -9.70 -2.49
C PRO A 48 13.12 -10.58 -3.51
N GLY A 49 13.61 -10.59 -4.74
CA GLY A 49 12.98 -11.30 -5.87
C GLY A 49 11.97 -10.47 -6.64
N ASP A 50 11.47 -9.38 -6.08
CA ASP A 50 10.43 -8.51 -6.66
C ASP A 50 10.80 -7.03 -6.55
N VAL A 51 12.02 -6.68 -6.91
CA VAL A 51 12.53 -5.31 -6.86
C VAL A 51 12.09 -4.52 -8.08
N SER A 52 11.51 -3.34 -7.87
CA SER A 52 11.02 -2.46 -8.94
C SER A 52 12.15 -1.98 -9.86
N ILE A 53 11.88 -1.94 -11.17
CA ILE A 53 12.81 -1.51 -12.22
C ILE A 53 12.38 -0.16 -12.78
N VAL A 54 13.31 0.77 -12.89
CA VAL A 54 13.08 2.10 -13.48
C VAL A 54 12.69 1.97 -14.95
N SER A 55 11.56 2.57 -15.35
CA SER A 55 11.00 2.46 -16.71
C SER A 55 11.46 3.57 -17.67
N THR A 56 11.91 4.72 -17.15
CA THR A 56 12.19 5.90 -17.97
C THR A 56 13.54 6.57 -17.62
N GLY A 57 13.99 7.48 -18.50
CA GLY A 57 15.15 8.32 -18.28
C GLY A 57 16.50 7.58 -18.34
N PHE A 58 17.56 8.24 -17.85
CA PHE A 58 18.93 7.69 -17.92
C PHE A 58 19.19 6.53 -16.94
N LEU A 59 18.30 6.30 -15.99
CA LEU A 59 18.35 5.18 -15.05
C LEU A 59 17.47 3.99 -15.49
N LYS A 60 16.83 4.08 -16.66
CA LYS A 60 16.00 2.99 -17.20
C LYS A 60 16.72 1.64 -17.15
N GLY A 61 16.01 0.62 -16.67
CA GLY A 61 16.53 -0.75 -16.53
C GLY A 61 17.29 -1.02 -15.23
N LYS A 62 17.58 0.01 -14.42
CA LYS A 62 18.18 -0.19 -13.09
C LYS A 62 17.11 -0.51 -12.06
N SER A 63 17.43 -1.39 -11.12
CA SER A 63 16.57 -1.70 -9.99
C SER A 63 16.56 -0.57 -8.94
N LEU A 64 15.51 -0.52 -8.13
CA LEU A 64 15.39 0.42 -7.01
C LEU A 64 16.58 0.27 -6.04
N SER A 65 16.97 -0.96 -5.72
CA SER A 65 18.14 -1.24 -4.85
C SER A 65 19.44 -0.72 -5.46
N GLU A 66 19.67 -0.92 -6.79
CA GLU A 66 20.85 -0.40 -7.46
C GLU A 66 20.94 1.12 -7.42
N ILE A 67 19.83 1.83 -7.70
CA ILE A 67 19.83 3.29 -7.66
C ILE A 67 19.99 3.84 -6.24
N ILE A 68 19.43 3.17 -5.22
CA ILE A 68 19.64 3.53 -3.82
C ILE A 68 21.10 3.30 -3.43
N SER A 69 21.73 2.21 -3.87
CA SER A 69 23.16 1.96 -3.62
C SER A 69 24.07 3.05 -4.21
N ILE A 70 23.69 3.62 -5.36
CA ILE A 70 24.48 4.67 -6.04
C ILE A 70 24.19 6.06 -5.47
N TYR A 71 22.93 6.38 -5.21
CA TYR A 71 22.48 7.74 -4.89
C TYR A 71 22.02 7.92 -3.44
N GLY A 72 21.78 6.85 -2.69
CA GLY A 72 21.49 6.77 -1.26
C GLY A 72 20.70 7.96 -0.71
N GLU A 73 21.41 8.88 -0.06
CA GLU A 73 20.86 10.09 0.56
C GLU A 73 20.05 10.97 -0.41
N LEU A 74 20.47 11.06 -1.67
CA LEU A 74 19.79 11.89 -2.67
C LEU A 74 18.40 11.35 -3.04
N ILE A 75 18.18 10.04 -2.88
CA ILE A 75 16.87 9.39 -3.09
C ILE A 75 16.09 9.32 -1.78
N LEU A 76 16.68 8.73 -0.74
CA LEU A 76 15.98 8.40 0.50
C LEU A 76 15.82 9.57 1.49
N GLY A 77 16.71 10.57 1.43
CA GLY A 77 16.93 11.54 2.50
C GLY A 77 17.91 11.02 3.55
N LYS A 78 18.51 11.93 4.33
CA LYS A 78 19.54 11.62 5.34
C LYS A 78 18.99 10.76 6.47
N ARG A 79 17.82 11.14 6.97
CA ARG A 79 17.16 10.46 8.08
C ARG A 79 16.79 9.02 7.73
N ASN A 80 16.22 8.80 6.55
CA ASN A 80 15.81 7.48 6.10
C ASN A 80 17.01 6.60 5.78
N LEU A 81 18.05 7.13 5.14
CA LEU A 81 19.30 6.39 4.92
C LEU A 81 19.94 5.95 6.24
N LYS A 82 19.93 6.81 7.26
CA LYS A 82 20.42 6.45 8.60
C LYS A 82 19.57 5.37 9.27
N ARG A 83 18.24 5.42 9.11
CA ARG A 83 17.29 4.51 9.77
C ARG A 83 17.23 3.14 9.10
N PHE A 84 17.21 3.09 7.77
CA PHE A 84 16.93 1.87 6.99
C PHE A 84 18.14 1.38 6.19
N GLY A 85 19.28 2.10 6.24
CA GLY A 85 20.43 1.79 5.38
C GLY A 85 20.05 1.99 3.91
N GLN A 86 20.52 1.08 3.06
CA GLN A 86 20.26 1.11 1.61
C GLN A 86 18.98 0.35 1.20
N LYS A 87 18.05 0.12 2.14
CA LYS A 87 16.77 -0.53 1.87
C LYS A 87 15.66 0.50 1.67
N PHE A 88 14.79 0.25 0.69
CA PHE A 88 13.59 1.06 0.53
C PHE A 88 12.52 0.59 1.52
N PRO A 89 11.97 1.48 2.38
CA PRO A 89 11.22 1.05 3.55
C PRO A 89 9.73 0.80 3.32
N LEU A 90 9.21 1.08 2.12
CA LEU A 90 7.79 0.95 1.79
C LEU A 90 7.55 -0.02 0.63
N LEU A 91 6.39 -0.65 0.64
CA LEU A 91 5.82 -1.38 -0.49
C LEU A 91 4.49 -0.73 -0.86
N ILE A 92 4.37 -0.30 -2.12
CA ILE A 92 3.23 0.45 -2.65
C ILE A 92 2.51 -0.40 -3.67
N LYS A 93 1.20 -0.58 -3.51
CA LYS A 93 0.41 -1.48 -4.35
C LYS A 93 -0.94 -0.89 -4.76
N PHE A 94 -1.49 -1.47 -5.83
CA PHE A 94 -2.92 -1.52 -6.08
C PHE A 94 -3.40 -2.97 -5.95
N ILE A 95 -4.57 -3.16 -5.37
CA ILE A 95 -5.17 -4.48 -5.11
C ILE A 95 -6.56 -4.53 -5.73
N ASP A 96 -6.80 -5.56 -6.54
CA ASP A 96 -8.11 -5.90 -7.11
C ASP A 96 -8.62 -7.21 -6.50
N ALA A 97 -9.58 -7.12 -5.61
CA ALA A 97 -10.22 -8.24 -4.96
C ALA A 97 -11.49 -8.66 -5.72
N LYS A 98 -11.39 -9.55 -6.68
CA LYS A 98 -12.57 -10.18 -7.33
C LYS A 98 -13.31 -11.10 -6.36
N GLU A 99 -12.56 -11.77 -5.48
CA GLU A 99 -13.08 -12.59 -4.39
C GLU A 99 -12.50 -12.12 -3.04
N ASN A 100 -13.07 -12.58 -1.94
CA ASN A 100 -12.57 -12.24 -0.61
C ASN A 100 -11.11 -12.67 -0.43
N LEU A 101 -10.27 -11.81 0.07
CA LEU A 101 -8.95 -12.21 0.58
C LEU A 101 -9.10 -13.04 1.87
N SER A 102 -8.05 -13.77 2.25
CA SER A 102 -8.03 -14.47 3.54
C SER A 102 -8.18 -13.49 4.71
N VAL A 103 -8.83 -13.93 5.76
CA VAL A 103 -8.78 -13.24 7.06
C VAL A 103 -7.37 -13.42 7.61
N GLN A 104 -6.71 -12.33 7.92
CA GLN A 104 -5.28 -12.28 8.25
C GLN A 104 -4.96 -11.14 9.21
N LEU A 105 -3.75 -11.15 9.71
CA LEU A 105 -3.10 -10.03 10.38
C LEU A 105 -1.60 -10.04 10.05
N HIS A 106 -0.93 -8.96 10.44
CA HIS A 106 0.51 -8.82 10.24
C HIS A 106 1.22 -8.54 11.57
N PRO A 107 2.43 -9.11 11.78
CA PRO A 107 3.21 -8.83 12.98
C PRO A 107 3.74 -7.39 12.98
N GLY A 108 3.95 -6.84 14.19
CA GLY A 108 4.72 -5.61 14.39
C GLY A 108 6.22 -5.85 14.23
N ASP A 109 7.02 -4.75 14.20
CA ASP A 109 8.48 -4.80 13.95
C ASP A 109 9.22 -5.76 14.88
N GLU A 110 8.85 -5.82 16.17
CA GLU A 110 9.54 -6.67 17.16
C GLU A 110 9.37 -8.17 16.84
N ILE A 111 8.13 -8.61 16.57
CA ILE A 111 7.84 -10.01 16.24
C ILE A 111 8.41 -10.36 14.86
N ALA A 112 8.26 -9.47 13.89
CA ALA A 112 8.75 -9.66 12.53
C ALA A 112 10.27 -9.79 12.50
N MET A 113 11.00 -8.94 13.22
CA MET A 113 12.46 -9.01 13.33
C MET A 113 12.90 -10.29 14.01
N LYS A 114 12.26 -10.67 15.12
CA LYS A 114 12.64 -11.86 15.89
C LYS A 114 12.40 -13.17 15.14
N LYS A 115 11.28 -13.28 14.40
CA LYS A 115 10.86 -14.55 13.76
C LYS A 115 11.25 -14.66 12.28
N HIS A 116 11.41 -13.53 11.59
CA HIS A 116 11.53 -13.52 10.13
C HIS A 116 12.69 -12.66 9.61
N ASP A 117 13.46 -12.01 10.49
CA ASP A 117 14.52 -11.03 10.11
C ASP A 117 13.98 -9.96 9.15
N SER A 118 12.80 -9.44 9.43
CA SER A 118 12.05 -8.51 8.56
C SER A 118 11.45 -7.35 9.34
N LEU A 119 10.98 -6.34 8.60
CA LEU A 119 10.12 -5.31 9.15
C LEU A 119 8.72 -5.87 9.45
N GLY A 120 8.01 -5.23 10.37
CA GLY A 120 6.58 -5.42 10.54
C GLY A 120 5.79 -4.97 9.32
N LYS A 121 4.47 -5.11 9.37
CA LYS A 121 3.61 -4.74 8.26
C LYS A 121 2.41 -3.93 8.75
N THR A 122 2.69 -2.67 9.08
CA THR A 122 1.66 -1.64 9.24
C THR A 122 1.32 -1.09 7.87
N GLU A 123 0.03 -0.95 7.58
CA GLU A 123 -0.47 -0.54 6.27
C GLU A 123 -1.63 0.45 6.36
N MET A 124 -1.99 1.05 5.26
CA MET A 124 -3.23 1.77 5.07
C MET A 124 -3.85 1.43 3.72
N TRP A 125 -5.17 1.50 3.66
CA TRP A 125 -5.96 1.29 2.47
C TRP A 125 -6.72 2.56 2.08
N HIS A 126 -6.72 2.88 0.79
CA HIS A 126 -7.58 3.90 0.21
C HIS A 126 -8.44 3.26 -0.88
N ILE A 127 -9.76 3.28 -0.70
CA ILE A 127 -10.70 2.63 -1.62
C ILE A 127 -10.84 3.46 -2.90
N ILE A 128 -10.47 2.89 -4.03
CA ILE A 128 -10.57 3.51 -5.35
C ILE A 128 -11.93 3.24 -5.98
N GLN A 129 -12.38 1.97 -5.89
CA GLN A 129 -13.67 1.53 -6.41
C GLN A 129 -14.19 0.40 -5.52
N ALA A 130 -15.51 0.35 -5.36
CA ALA A 130 -16.19 -0.73 -4.68
C ALA A 130 -17.46 -1.10 -5.47
N ASP A 131 -17.68 -2.41 -5.64
CA ASP A 131 -18.93 -2.90 -6.21
C ASP A 131 -20.09 -2.68 -5.23
N LYS A 132 -21.31 -2.83 -5.72
CA LYS A 132 -22.49 -2.73 -4.84
C LYS A 132 -22.37 -3.74 -3.69
N ASP A 133 -22.57 -3.23 -2.47
CA ASP A 133 -22.51 -4.03 -1.25
C ASP A 133 -21.12 -4.59 -0.88
N ALA A 134 -20.04 -4.20 -1.56
CA ALA A 134 -18.69 -4.56 -1.18
C ALA A 134 -18.36 -4.12 0.25
N ASP A 135 -17.61 -4.94 0.95
CA ASP A 135 -17.18 -4.68 2.33
C ASP A 135 -15.73 -5.08 2.56
N ILE A 136 -15.19 -4.67 3.69
CA ILE A 136 -13.94 -5.20 4.24
C ILE A 136 -14.23 -5.79 5.62
N ILE A 137 -13.38 -6.71 6.04
CA ILE A 137 -13.30 -7.13 7.43
C ILE A 137 -12.21 -6.30 8.10
N ILE A 138 -12.51 -5.70 9.25
CA ILE A 138 -11.56 -4.90 9.99
C ILE A 138 -11.88 -4.90 11.49
N GLY A 139 -11.05 -5.59 12.27
CA GLY A 139 -11.24 -5.77 13.70
C GLY A 139 -12.39 -6.71 14.07
N PHE A 140 -12.73 -6.68 15.35
CA PHE A 140 -13.83 -7.45 15.93
C PHE A 140 -15.10 -6.62 16.09
N ASN A 141 -16.27 -7.25 15.95
CA ASN A 141 -17.58 -6.62 16.15
C ASN A 141 -17.99 -6.55 17.63
N LYS A 142 -17.24 -7.18 18.52
CA LYS A 142 -17.41 -7.21 19.98
C LYS A 142 -16.06 -7.37 20.66
N LYS A 143 -16.02 -7.20 21.98
CA LYS A 143 -14.83 -7.56 22.75
C LYS A 143 -14.62 -9.09 22.69
N VAL A 144 -13.42 -9.50 22.31
CA VAL A 144 -13.00 -10.92 22.21
C VAL A 144 -11.78 -11.11 23.08
N THR A 145 -11.78 -12.18 23.90
CA THR A 145 -10.60 -12.59 24.68
C THR A 145 -9.78 -13.60 23.88
N GLU A 146 -8.49 -13.76 24.21
CA GLU A 146 -7.62 -14.76 23.60
C GLU A 146 -8.23 -16.16 23.63
N LYS A 147 -8.77 -16.58 24.80
CA LYS A 147 -9.42 -17.88 24.94
C LYS A 147 -10.67 -18.03 24.04
N GLU A 148 -11.47 -16.97 23.92
CA GLU A 148 -12.64 -16.98 23.03
C GLU A 148 -12.21 -17.05 21.57
N TYR A 149 -11.18 -16.30 21.19
CA TYR A 149 -10.58 -16.36 19.86
C TYR A 149 -10.11 -17.77 19.50
N GLN A 150 -9.31 -18.42 20.38
CA GLN A 150 -8.85 -19.78 20.17
C GLN A 150 -10.01 -20.76 19.96
N ASN A 151 -11.03 -20.72 20.83
CA ASN A 151 -12.20 -21.57 20.70
C ASN A 151 -12.93 -21.38 19.36
N LEU A 152 -13.08 -20.13 18.91
CA LEU A 152 -13.75 -19.81 17.64
C LEU A 152 -12.93 -20.26 16.42
N VAL A 153 -11.61 -20.16 16.48
CA VAL A 153 -10.71 -20.67 15.43
C VAL A 153 -10.80 -22.19 15.34
N ASP A 154 -10.74 -22.90 16.48
CA ASP A 154 -10.83 -24.37 16.56
C ASP A 154 -12.18 -24.89 16.04
N GLN A 155 -13.26 -24.15 16.29
CA GLN A 155 -14.61 -24.44 15.81
C GLN A 155 -14.88 -23.96 14.38
N LYS A 156 -13.94 -23.27 13.74
CA LYS A 156 -14.08 -22.58 12.43
C LYS A 156 -15.17 -21.50 12.40
N ASP A 157 -15.49 -20.93 13.54
CA ASP A 157 -16.55 -19.94 13.73
C ASP A 157 -16.02 -18.49 13.88
N ILE A 158 -14.75 -18.26 13.61
CA ILE A 158 -14.10 -16.94 13.76
C ILE A 158 -14.85 -15.83 13.01
N ALA A 159 -15.44 -16.14 11.86
CA ALA A 159 -16.18 -15.18 11.03
C ALA A 159 -17.36 -14.52 11.77
N THR A 160 -17.92 -15.14 12.80
CA THR A 160 -19.08 -14.64 13.57
C THR A 160 -18.76 -13.44 14.44
N VAL A 161 -17.48 -13.23 14.78
CA VAL A 161 -17.02 -12.14 15.64
C VAL A 161 -16.24 -11.07 14.88
N LEU A 162 -16.11 -11.20 13.56
CA LEU A 162 -15.40 -10.21 12.72
C LEU A 162 -16.32 -9.04 12.37
N ASN A 163 -15.75 -7.83 12.43
CA ASN A 163 -16.46 -6.63 12.02
C ASN A 163 -16.39 -6.45 10.50
N ARG A 164 -17.57 -6.36 9.85
CA ARG A 164 -17.69 -6.06 8.42
C ARG A 164 -18.09 -4.62 8.23
N GLU A 165 -17.28 -3.88 7.50
CA GLU A 165 -17.48 -2.46 7.18
C GLU A 165 -17.81 -2.31 5.69
N LYS A 166 -18.99 -1.78 5.34
CA LYS A 166 -19.32 -1.43 3.95
C LYS A 166 -18.42 -0.28 3.49
N VAL A 167 -17.92 -0.39 2.27
CA VAL A 167 -16.98 0.57 1.71
C VAL A 167 -17.49 1.24 0.44
N LYS A 168 -16.98 2.44 0.20
CA LYS A 168 -17.21 3.23 -1.01
C LYS A 168 -15.92 3.93 -1.46
N PRO A 169 -15.84 4.38 -2.71
CA PRO A 169 -14.70 5.19 -3.18
C PRO A 169 -14.41 6.37 -2.24
N GLY A 170 -13.14 6.59 -1.93
CA GLY A 170 -12.65 7.62 -1.01
C GLY A 170 -12.56 7.18 0.45
N ASP A 171 -13.20 6.09 0.87
CA ASP A 171 -12.99 5.57 2.23
C ASP A 171 -11.53 5.19 2.44
N THR A 172 -11.01 5.52 3.63
CA THR A 172 -9.61 5.26 4.00
C THR A 172 -9.55 4.56 5.34
N PHE A 173 -8.66 3.58 5.46
CA PHE A 173 -8.51 2.77 6.66
C PHE A 173 -7.05 2.65 7.05
N PHE A 174 -6.76 2.78 8.35
CA PHE A 174 -5.45 2.51 8.93
C PHE A 174 -5.42 1.10 9.51
N VAL A 175 -4.60 0.24 8.92
CA VAL A 175 -4.46 -1.19 9.27
C VAL A 175 -3.12 -1.36 9.97
N TYR A 176 -3.10 -1.10 11.27
CA TYR A 176 -1.89 -1.25 12.08
C TYR A 176 -1.56 -2.74 12.34
N ALA A 177 -0.30 -3.02 12.63
CA ALA A 177 0.15 -4.38 12.95
C ALA A 177 -0.65 -5.00 14.10
N GLY A 178 -1.05 -6.27 13.95
CA GLY A 178 -1.90 -7.01 14.89
C GLY A 178 -3.40 -6.86 14.65
N LEU A 179 -3.86 -5.91 13.85
CA LEU A 179 -5.27 -5.77 13.51
C LEU A 179 -5.72 -6.87 12.57
N ILE A 180 -6.73 -7.64 12.96
CA ILE A 180 -7.35 -8.66 12.09
C ILE A 180 -8.13 -7.98 10.97
N HIS A 181 -7.91 -8.42 9.73
CA HIS A 181 -8.52 -7.78 8.56
C HIS A 181 -8.65 -8.73 7.36
N ALA A 182 -9.51 -8.35 6.40
CA ALA A 182 -9.57 -8.92 5.05
C ALA A 182 -10.20 -7.93 4.08
N ILE A 183 -9.75 -7.92 2.84
CA ILE A 183 -10.40 -7.20 1.74
C ILE A 183 -11.51 -8.09 1.18
N GLY A 184 -12.73 -7.56 1.13
CA GLY A 184 -13.87 -8.28 0.57
C GLY A 184 -13.95 -8.21 -0.94
N ALA A 185 -14.75 -9.10 -1.50
CA ALA A 185 -14.98 -9.16 -2.95
C ALA A 185 -15.53 -7.84 -3.51
N GLY A 186 -15.09 -7.47 -4.71
CA GLY A 186 -15.53 -6.28 -5.43
C GLY A 186 -14.79 -5.00 -5.07
N VAL A 187 -13.77 -5.05 -4.21
CA VAL A 187 -12.98 -3.88 -3.79
C VAL A 187 -11.74 -3.71 -4.66
N LEU A 188 -11.51 -2.48 -5.14
CA LEU A 188 -10.26 -2.03 -5.74
C LEU A 188 -9.68 -0.91 -4.87
N LEU A 189 -8.44 -1.05 -4.41
CA LEU A 189 -7.83 -0.10 -3.48
C LEU A 189 -6.34 0.15 -3.76
N ALA A 190 -5.83 1.26 -3.21
CA ALA A 190 -4.41 1.54 -3.05
C ALA A 190 -3.98 1.12 -1.64
N GLU A 191 -2.85 0.41 -1.55
CA GLU A 191 -2.23 -0.02 -0.30
C GLU A 191 -0.85 0.58 -0.16
N ILE A 192 -0.61 1.24 0.96
CA ILE A 192 0.69 1.76 1.38
C ILE A 192 1.09 1.01 2.64
N GLN A 193 2.24 0.32 2.62
CA GLN A 193 2.70 -0.50 3.72
C GLN A 193 4.23 -0.44 3.91
N GLN A 194 4.70 -0.90 5.07
CA GLN A 194 6.12 -1.21 5.26
C GLN A 194 6.57 -2.30 4.27
N THR A 195 7.86 -2.29 3.89
CA THR A 195 8.44 -3.34 3.03
C THR A 195 8.49 -4.68 3.76
N SER A 196 7.39 -5.40 3.68
CA SER A 196 7.20 -6.74 4.25
C SER A 196 6.09 -7.46 3.49
N ASP A 197 6.25 -8.77 3.28
CA ASP A 197 5.24 -9.65 2.70
C ASP A 197 4.70 -10.69 3.72
N ILE A 198 5.08 -10.55 5.00
CA ILE A 198 4.69 -11.47 6.08
C ILE A 198 3.20 -11.35 6.36
N THR A 199 2.52 -12.49 6.28
CA THR A 199 1.08 -12.60 6.52
C THR A 199 0.79 -13.79 7.42
N TYR A 200 0.13 -13.53 8.54
CA TYR A 200 -0.43 -14.58 9.40
C TYR A 200 -1.89 -14.79 9.03
N ARG A 201 -2.12 -15.84 8.22
CA ARG A 201 -3.46 -16.23 7.73
C ARG A 201 -4.19 -17.00 8.80
N ILE A 202 -5.39 -16.53 9.16
CA ILE A 202 -6.23 -17.12 10.21
C ILE A 202 -7.31 -18.00 9.60
N TYR A 203 -7.96 -17.53 8.52
CA TYR A 203 -9.03 -18.25 7.84
C TYR A 203 -9.04 -17.90 6.34
N ASP A 204 -9.29 -18.87 5.48
CA ASP A 204 -9.25 -18.72 4.03
C ASP A 204 -10.51 -19.22 3.29
N TRP A 205 -11.67 -19.10 3.91
CA TRP A 205 -12.96 -19.43 3.31
C TRP A 205 -13.07 -20.89 2.84
N ASP A 206 -12.30 -21.81 3.44
CA ASP A 206 -12.17 -23.20 3.01
C ASP A 206 -11.84 -23.38 1.53
N ARG A 207 -11.18 -22.38 0.90
CA ARG A 207 -10.74 -22.41 -0.50
C ARG A 207 -9.60 -23.38 -0.70
N LYS A 208 -9.65 -24.04 -1.85
CA LYS A 208 -8.56 -24.85 -2.38
C LYS A 208 -7.91 -24.15 -3.57
N ASP A 209 -6.63 -24.35 -3.73
CA ASP A 209 -5.90 -23.97 -4.93
C ASP A 209 -6.27 -24.89 -6.13
N ALA A 210 -5.65 -24.65 -7.30
CA ALA A 210 -5.88 -25.45 -8.49
C ALA A 210 -5.51 -26.93 -8.35
N ASP A 211 -4.61 -27.24 -7.42
CA ASP A 211 -4.14 -28.58 -7.12
C ASP A 211 -5.00 -29.28 -6.04
N GLY A 212 -5.99 -28.58 -5.51
CA GLY A 212 -6.90 -29.08 -4.48
C GLY A 212 -6.40 -28.95 -3.04
N ASN A 213 -5.31 -28.21 -2.82
CA ASN A 213 -4.72 -28.01 -1.48
C ASN A 213 -5.29 -26.76 -0.82
N TYR A 214 -5.38 -26.79 0.52
CA TYR A 214 -5.66 -25.61 1.33
C TYR A 214 -4.38 -24.78 1.51
N ARG A 215 -4.50 -23.46 1.52
CA ARG A 215 -3.38 -22.59 1.90
C ARG A 215 -3.08 -22.75 3.40
N GLU A 216 -1.82 -22.66 3.74
CA GLU A 216 -1.35 -22.73 5.13
C GLU A 216 -2.00 -21.66 6.01
N LEU A 217 -2.39 -22.06 7.23
CA LEU A 217 -2.91 -21.19 8.28
C LEU A 217 -1.84 -21.01 9.36
N HIS A 218 -1.71 -19.79 9.88
CA HIS A 218 -0.67 -19.38 10.84
C HIS A 218 -1.31 -19.05 12.20
N GLN A 219 -2.07 -20.00 12.74
CA GLN A 219 -2.91 -19.77 13.93
C GLN A 219 -2.08 -19.46 15.19
N GLN A 220 -0.94 -20.13 15.38
CA GLN A 220 -0.06 -19.92 16.54
C GLN A 220 0.65 -18.57 16.46
N GLU A 221 1.16 -18.21 15.29
CA GLU A 221 1.80 -16.91 15.04
C GLU A 221 0.80 -15.77 15.21
N ALA A 222 -0.44 -15.98 14.78
CA ALA A 222 -1.50 -15.00 14.93
C ALA A 222 -1.82 -14.70 16.39
N LEU A 223 -1.85 -15.72 17.27
CA LEU A 223 -2.08 -15.56 18.71
C LEU A 223 -1.08 -14.60 19.38
N GLU A 224 0.18 -14.66 18.97
CA GLU A 224 1.23 -13.82 19.53
C GLU A 224 1.17 -12.37 19.03
N ALA A 225 0.57 -12.14 17.87
CA ALA A 225 0.60 -10.86 17.18
C ALA A 225 -0.73 -10.10 17.20
N ILE A 226 -1.84 -10.78 17.46
CA ILE A 226 -3.18 -10.20 17.35
C ILE A 226 -3.44 -9.14 18.43
N ASP A 227 -4.07 -8.03 18.00
CA ASP A 227 -4.55 -6.99 18.90
C ASP A 227 -6.05 -7.20 19.19
N TYR A 228 -6.37 -7.48 20.45
CA TYR A 228 -7.74 -7.68 20.92
C TYR A 228 -8.48 -6.40 21.32
N ASP A 229 -7.82 -5.22 21.19
CA ASP A 229 -8.41 -3.94 21.56
C ASP A 229 -9.43 -3.45 20.50
N SER A 230 -10.68 -3.77 20.69
CA SER A 230 -11.79 -3.35 19.83
C SER A 230 -12.17 -1.86 19.96
N SER A 231 -11.52 -1.09 20.84
CA SER A 231 -11.78 0.35 21.01
C SER A 231 -11.04 1.24 20.04
N LYS A 232 -10.01 0.73 19.38
CA LYS A 232 -9.19 1.48 18.43
C LYS A 232 -9.98 1.82 17.17
N LYS A 233 -9.76 3.06 16.68
CA LYS A 233 -10.37 3.51 15.43
C LYS A 233 -9.44 3.19 14.28
N TYR A 234 -10.00 2.63 13.23
CA TYR A 234 -9.29 2.26 12.00
C TYR A 234 -9.77 3.06 10.77
N LYS A 235 -11.03 3.51 10.73
CA LYS A 235 -11.55 4.36 9.65
C LYS A 235 -11.07 5.79 9.82
N VAL A 236 -10.47 6.34 8.76
CA VAL A 236 -9.94 7.71 8.72
C VAL A 236 -11.04 8.65 8.23
N ASN A 237 -11.30 9.72 9.00
CA ASN A 237 -12.19 10.79 8.58
C ASN A 237 -11.36 11.99 8.14
N TYR A 238 -11.62 12.51 6.94
CA TYR A 238 -10.97 13.70 6.40
C TYR A 238 -11.96 14.57 5.63
N ALA A 239 -11.63 15.85 5.46
CA ALA A 239 -12.59 16.84 4.94
C ALA A 239 -12.77 16.80 3.41
N ASP A 240 -11.82 16.23 2.69
CA ASP A 240 -11.79 16.19 1.22
C ASP A 240 -11.90 17.57 0.55
N THR A 241 -11.23 18.55 1.13
CA THR A 241 -11.22 19.93 0.64
C THR A 241 -10.43 20.02 -0.67
N LYS A 242 -11.01 20.67 -1.69
CA LYS A 242 -10.33 20.88 -2.98
C LYS A 242 -9.05 21.71 -2.83
N ASP A 243 -8.02 21.30 -3.55
CA ASP A 243 -6.70 21.97 -3.62
C ASP A 243 -6.01 22.16 -2.27
N GLN A 244 -6.41 21.35 -1.25
CA GLN A 244 -5.78 21.31 0.06
C GLN A 244 -5.09 19.96 0.27
N ILE A 245 -4.06 19.97 1.11
CA ILE A 245 -3.38 18.75 1.57
C ILE A 245 -4.11 18.25 2.80
N GLU A 246 -4.85 17.17 2.67
CA GLU A 246 -5.61 16.55 3.77
C GLU A 246 -4.83 15.35 4.33
N SER A 247 -4.53 15.39 5.62
CA SER A 247 -3.82 14.28 6.28
C SER A 247 -4.74 13.07 6.42
N LEU A 248 -4.31 11.93 5.90
CA LEU A 248 -5.00 10.64 6.04
C LEU A 248 -4.41 9.83 7.19
N VAL A 249 -3.12 9.49 7.09
CA VAL A 249 -2.40 8.69 8.09
C VAL A 249 -1.09 9.37 8.42
N ASN A 250 -0.79 9.49 9.70
CA ASN A 250 0.51 9.91 10.21
C ASN A 250 0.93 8.92 11.31
N CYS A 251 1.86 8.04 10.97
CA CYS A 251 2.35 7.00 11.87
C CYS A 251 3.88 6.92 11.85
N PRO A 252 4.52 6.14 12.73
CA PRO A 252 5.98 6.01 12.76
C PRO A 252 6.62 5.45 11.50
N HIS A 253 5.83 4.83 10.61
CA HIS A 253 6.32 4.12 9.43
C HIS A 253 6.13 4.91 8.14
N PHE A 254 5.08 5.73 8.05
CA PHE A 254 4.80 6.59 6.89
C PHE A 254 3.80 7.69 7.23
N ILE A 255 3.80 8.72 6.40
CA ILE A 255 2.79 9.77 6.36
C ILE A 255 2.13 9.70 5.00
N THR A 256 0.79 9.70 4.97
CA THR A 256 0.01 9.75 3.74
C THR A 256 -1.00 10.89 3.81
N ASN A 257 -0.99 11.70 2.77
CA ASN A 257 -1.94 12.79 2.56
C ASN A 257 -2.75 12.52 1.28
N SER A 258 -3.95 13.10 1.20
CA SER A 258 -4.76 13.19 -0.02
C SER A 258 -4.79 14.62 -0.53
N ILE A 259 -4.74 14.80 -1.84
CA ILE A 259 -4.91 16.09 -2.50
C ILE A 259 -5.94 15.92 -3.61
N ASN A 260 -7.08 16.59 -3.46
CA ASN A 260 -8.14 16.65 -4.47
C ASN A 260 -7.84 17.85 -5.38
N VAL A 261 -7.18 17.58 -6.50
CA VAL A 261 -6.64 18.59 -7.41
C VAL A 261 -7.70 19.09 -8.37
N THR A 262 -7.93 20.41 -8.40
CA THR A 262 -8.78 21.08 -9.39
C THR A 262 -8.08 22.29 -10.05
N THR A 263 -7.00 22.78 -9.44
CA THR A 263 -6.21 23.90 -9.95
C THR A 263 -4.71 23.60 -9.93
N SER A 264 -3.94 24.38 -10.69
CA SER A 264 -2.48 24.30 -10.63
C SER A 264 -1.97 24.78 -9.28
N GLN A 265 -0.96 24.08 -8.74
CA GLN A 265 -0.35 24.43 -7.46
C GLN A 265 1.08 23.90 -7.32
N LYS A 266 1.88 24.60 -6.52
CA LYS A 266 3.23 24.14 -6.15
C LYS A 266 3.20 23.37 -4.85
N LEU A 267 3.89 22.23 -4.83
CA LEU A 267 4.05 21.39 -3.66
C LEU A 267 5.51 21.43 -3.21
N SER A 268 5.75 22.01 -2.03
CA SER A 268 7.09 22.14 -1.47
C SER A 268 7.43 20.91 -0.61
N HIS A 269 8.60 20.33 -0.85
CA HIS A 269 9.18 19.24 -0.05
C HIS A 269 10.38 19.69 0.80
N LYS A 270 10.67 20.99 0.88
CA LYS A 270 11.85 21.55 1.57
C LYS A 270 12.01 21.10 3.02
N ASN A 271 10.90 20.83 3.71
CA ASN A 271 10.89 20.38 5.08
C ASN A 271 10.72 18.86 5.22
N ILE A 272 10.77 18.13 4.10
CA ILE A 272 10.63 16.69 4.04
C ILE A 272 12.02 16.10 3.75
N ASP A 273 12.71 15.57 4.76
CA ASP A 273 13.97 14.82 4.59
C ASP A 273 13.66 13.37 4.19
N SER A 274 12.99 13.22 3.06
CA SER A 274 12.54 11.93 2.52
C SER A 274 12.29 12.04 1.02
N PHE A 275 12.23 10.91 0.33
CA PHE A 275 11.53 10.78 -0.94
C PHE A 275 10.05 11.12 -0.75
N VAL A 276 9.37 11.45 -1.84
CA VAL A 276 7.91 11.60 -1.88
C VAL A 276 7.34 10.74 -3.01
N ILE A 277 6.35 9.92 -2.69
CA ILE A 277 5.63 9.12 -3.68
C ILE A 277 4.30 9.81 -3.96
N TYR A 278 3.93 9.87 -5.22
CA TYR A 278 2.59 10.28 -5.64
C TYR A 278 1.90 9.12 -6.35
N MET A 279 0.69 8.79 -5.91
CA MET A 279 -0.20 7.80 -6.54
C MET A 279 -1.44 8.53 -7.04
N CYS A 280 -1.78 8.42 -8.31
CA CYS A 280 -3.05 8.92 -8.83
C CYS A 280 -4.12 7.85 -8.60
N VAL A 281 -5.13 8.17 -7.79
CA VAL A 281 -6.21 7.25 -7.40
C VAL A 281 -7.55 7.60 -8.04
N GLU A 282 -7.67 8.80 -8.65
CA GLU A 282 -8.85 9.25 -9.38
C GLU A 282 -8.46 10.30 -10.42
N GLY A 283 -9.06 10.24 -11.62
CA GLY A 283 -8.90 11.25 -12.65
C GLY A 283 -7.52 11.30 -13.29
N SER A 284 -7.03 12.50 -13.55
CA SER A 284 -5.71 12.74 -14.15
C SER A 284 -5.15 14.07 -13.68
N VAL A 285 -3.85 14.10 -13.37
CA VAL A 285 -3.09 15.31 -13.06
C VAL A 285 -1.77 15.29 -13.80
N VAL A 286 -1.21 16.47 -14.08
CA VAL A 286 0.14 16.60 -14.67
C VAL A 286 1.08 17.17 -13.62
N ILE A 287 2.10 16.38 -13.26
CA ILE A 287 3.14 16.80 -12.30
C ILE A 287 4.42 17.14 -13.07
N GLN A 288 4.97 18.29 -12.76
CA GLN A 288 6.23 18.78 -13.32
C GLN A 288 7.25 19.02 -12.20
N GLY A 289 8.43 18.39 -12.36
CA GLY A 289 9.64 18.77 -11.64
C GLY A 289 10.50 19.70 -12.50
N LYS A 290 11.82 19.55 -12.42
CA LYS A 290 12.76 20.30 -13.27
C LYS A 290 12.85 19.80 -14.72
N ASN A 291 12.24 18.64 -15.00
CA ASN A 291 12.29 17.95 -16.30
C ASN A 291 10.91 17.95 -16.97
N THR A 292 10.75 17.07 -17.96
CA THR A 292 9.50 16.89 -18.71
C THR A 292 8.31 16.62 -17.77
N PRO A 293 7.16 17.25 -17.98
CA PRO A 293 5.94 16.97 -17.24
C PRO A 293 5.53 15.49 -17.39
N ILE A 294 4.99 14.94 -16.31
CA ILE A 294 4.50 13.54 -16.25
C ILE A 294 2.99 13.57 -16.07
N GLU A 295 2.27 12.96 -17.01
CA GLU A 295 0.84 12.73 -16.87
C GLU A 295 0.60 11.56 -15.92
N MET A 296 -0.15 11.84 -14.85
CA MET A 296 -0.56 10.91 -13.81
C MET A 296 -2.04 10.57 -13.99
N LYS A 297 -2.35 9.49 -14.69
CA LYS A 297 -3.72 8.93 -14.75
C LYS A 297 -3.97 7.99 -13.59
N THR A 298 -5.23 7.74 -13.27
CA THR A 298 -5.63 6.75 -12.26
C THR A 298 -4.85 5.44 -12.43
N GLY A 299 -4.21 4.99 -11.35
CA GLY A 299 -3.32 3.83 -11.35
C GLY A 299 -1.83 4.15 -11.56
N LYS A 300 -1.45 5.39 -11.91
CA LYS A 300 -0.04 5.77 -12.07
C LYS A 300 0.60 6.11 -10.74
N THR A 301 1.83 5.65 -10.54
CA THR A 301 2.67 5.95 -9.37
C THR A 301 4.02 6.49 -9.82
N ILE A 302 4.54 7.48 -9.12
CA ILE A 302 5.88 8.05 -9.31
C ILE A 302 6.61 8.22 -7.98
N LEU A 303 7.93 8.23 -8.03
CA LEU A 303 8.80 8.55 -6.89
C LEU A 303 9.59 9.82 -7.19
N VAL A 304 9.46 10.78 -6.30
CA VAL A 304 10.23 12.03 -6.31
C VAL A 304 11.41 11.86 -5.33
N PRO A 305 12.66 11.84 -5.80
CA PRO A 305 13.84 11.76 -4.94
C PRO A 305 13.91 12.90 -3.91
N ALA A 306 14.47 12.62 -2.73
CA ALA A 306 14.60 13.59 -1.62
C ALA A 306 15.32 14.89 -2.01
N THR A 307 16.21 14.84 -3.01
CA THR A 307 16.91 16.03 -3.52
C THR A 307 16.03 16.98 -4.36
N ILE A 308 14.77 16.59 -4.68
CA ILE A 308 13.81 17.43 -5.41
C ILE A 308 12.88 18.09 -4.40
N GLU A 309 13.18 19.33 -4.07
CA GLU A 309 12.50 20.10 -3.02
C GLU A 309 11.15 20.69 -3.41
N GLU A 310 10.79 20.66 -4.69
CA GLU A 310 9.53 21.23 -5.19
C GLU A 310 9.08 20.49 -6.46
N VAL A 311 7.79 20.23 -6.56
CA VAL A 311 7.11 19.86 -7.79
C VAL A 311 5.92 20.79 -8.02
N GLU A 312 5.47 20.90 -9.26
CA GLU A 312 4.30 21.70 -9.63
C GLU A 312 3.24 20.78 -10.25
N ILE A 313 2.02 20.84 -9.74
CA ILE A 313 0.85 20.36 -10.45
C ILE A 313 0.46 21.44 -11.43
N VAL A 314 0.71 21.23 -12.72
CA VAL A 314 0.49 22.24 -13.76
C VAL A 314 -0.93 22.22 -14.30
N SER A 315 -1.61 21.08 -14.23
CA SER A 315 -3.01 20.92 -14.63
C SER A 315 -3.58 19.61 -14.09
N GLY A 316 -4.88 19.52 -14.05
CA GLY A 316 -5.55 18.25 -13.75
C GLY A 316 -6.91 18.43 -13.08
N ASN A 317 -7.64 17.32 -13.03
CA ASN A 317 -8.84 17.13 -12.23
C ASN A 317 -8.80 15.69 -11.74
N GLY A 318 -8.42 15.51 -10.49
CA GLY A 318 -8.21 14.17 -9.95
C GLY A 318 -7.71 14.20 -8.51
N ARG A 319 -7.53 13.01 -7.97
CA ARG A 319 -7.03 12.80 -6.61
C ARG A 319 -5.69 12.09 -6.66
N ILE A 320 -4.75 12.63 -5.91
CA ILE A 320 -3.45 12.00 -5.68
C ILE A 320 -3.24 11.74 -4.19
N LEU A 321 -2.62 10.61 -3.88
CA LEU A 321 -2.04 10.36 -2.56
C LEU A 321 -0.57 10.79 -2.59
N GLN A 322 -0.16 11.51 -1.55
CA GLN A 322 1.23 11.91 -1.30
C GLN A 322 1.74 11.09 -0.11
N VAL A 323 2.83 10.32 -0.32
CA VAL A 323 3.38 9.40 0.70
C VAL A 323 4.86 9.70 0.93
N TYR A 324 5.27 9.77 2.21
CA TYR A 324 6.66 9.95 2.61
C TYR A 324 6.90 9.43 4.05
N ILE A 325 8.15 9.49 4.54
CA ILE A 325 8.54 9.08 5.91
C ILE A 325 9.13 10.25 6.68
#